data_ee748ed6b94668354ed01f3bc6aeb66a
#
_entry.id   ee748ed6b94668354ed01f3bc6aeb66a
#
_cell.length_a   1.000
_cell.length_b   1.000
_cell.length_c   1.000
_cell.angle_alpha   90.00
_cell.angle_beta   90.00
_cell.angle_gamma   90.00
#
_symmetry.space_group_name_H-M   'P 1'
#
loop_
_entity.id
_entity.type
_entity.pdbx_description
1 polymer ?
#
loop_
_entity_poly.entity_id
_entity_poly.type
_entity_poly.pdbx_seq_one_letter_code
_entity_poly.pdbx_strand_id
1 'polypeptide(L)'
;MVKFRILAAVTLILLTTIGGLAQEQEKTKDEVIAADVSNVLERHVFYTVYDFIAFKVEDGVVTLFGQVTSDFKIEAYKKSILKHVEAVKEVKSEMEILPASTADDTIRYIVAYNIYNDDRMLRYAIANFPKPIHVIVRHGRITLEGVVGSEMDKRLAESIARSVNGVLSVTNNLAVK
;
A
#
# COMPACT_ATOMS: atom_id res chain seq x y z
N MET A 1 -20.91 5.67 0.31
CA MET A 1 -19.52 5.70 0.85
C MET A 1 -19.05 4.26 0.97
N VAL A 2 -18.27 3.80 0.01
CA VAL A 2 -17.73 2.43 -0.01
C VAL A 2 -16.42 2.45 0.78
N LYS A 3 -16.42 1.78 1.93
CA LYS A 3 -15.20 1.60 2.73
C LYS A 3 -14.42 0.43 2.12
N PHE A 4 -13.36 0.73 1.38
CA PHE A 4 -12.38 -0.28 0.99
C PHE A 4 -11.60 -0.73 2.22
N ARG A 5 -11.78 -1.98 2.59
CA ARG A 5 -10.96 -2.64 3.61
C ARG A 5 -9.79 -3.30 2.90
N ILE A 6 -8.58 -3.00 3.36
CA ILE A 6 -7.40 -3.80 3.02
C ILE A 6 -7.69 -5.20 3.56
N LEU A 7 -8.03 -6.12 2.67
CA LEU A 7 -8.50 -7.43 3.08
C LEU A 7 -7.34 -8.43 3.10
N ALA A 8 -6.66 -8.48 4.23
CA ALA A 8 -6.16 -9.75 4.69
C ALA A 8 -7.32 -10.44 5.44
N ALA A 9 -8.30 -10.95 4.71
CA ALA A 9 -9.40 -11.69 5.31
C ALA A 9 -8.97 -13.14 5.52
N VAL A 10 -8.43 -13.43 6.70
CA VAL A 10 -8.46 -14.78 7.25
C VAL A 10 -9.80 -14.92 7.98
N THR A 11 -10.78 -15.51 7.34
CA THR A 11 -12.02 -15.89 8.01
C THR A 11 -11.76 -17.17 8.79
N LEU A 12 -11.58 -17.04 10.11
CA LEU A 12 -11.47 -18.15 11.04
C LEU A 12 -12.86 -18.69 11.34
N ILE A 13 -13.23 -19.83 10.76
CA ILE A 13 -14.38 -20.62 11.22
C ILE A 13 -13.85 -21.63 12.23
N LEU A 14 -14.17 -21.40 13.51
CA LEU A 14 -13.95 -22.40 14.56
C LEU A 14 -15.01 -23.52 14.42
N LEU A 15 -14.59 -24.71 14.04
CA LEU A 15 -15.29 -25.95 14.39
C LEU A 15 -14.33 -26.83 15.19
N THR A 16 -14.69 -27.05 16.46
CA THR A 16 -14.02 -27.95 17.37
C THR A 16 -14.30 -29.39 16.98
N THR A 17 -13.27 -30.16 16.60
CA THR A 17 -13.19 -31.61 16.86
C THR A 17 -11.74 -32.05 17.03
N ILE A 18 -11.53 -32.86 18.03
CA ILE A 18 -10.30 -33.46 18.51
C ILE A 18 -9.63 -34.31 17.42
N GLY A 19 -8.35 -34.02 17.14
CA GLY A 19 -7.54 -34.87 16.27
C GLY A 19 -6.46 -34.06 15.57
N GLY A 20 -5.27 -33.98 16.17
CA GLY A 20 -4.16 -33.16 15.64
C GLY A 20 -3.62 -33.73 14.33
N LEU A 21 -3.97 -33.05 13.25
CA LEU A 21 -3.19 -32.94 12.02
C LEU A 21 -3.39 -31.48 11.59
N ALA A 22 -2.30 -30.73 11.54
CA ALA A 22 -2.32 -29.40 10.92
C ALA A 22 -2.74 -29.61 9.46
N GLN A 23 -3.99 -29.30 9.13
CA GLN A 23 -4.44 -29.19 7.76
C GLN A 23 -3.74 -27.96 7.20
N GLU A 24 -2.69 -28.16 6.43
CA GLU A 24 -2.12 -27.16 5.55
C GLU A 24 -3.24 -26.79 4.56
N GLN A 25 -3.87 -25.64 4.77
CA GLN A 25 -5.00 -25.21 3.97
C GLN A 25 -4.45 -24.90 2.57
N GLU A 26 -4.80 -25.72 1.60
CA GLU A 26 -4.41 -25.54 0.20
C GLU A 26 -4.88 -24.17 -0.27
N LYS A 27 -3.93 -23.29 -0.60
CA LYS A 27 -4.24 -21.93 -1.06
C LYS A 27 -5.04 -21.97 -2.37
N THR A 28 -6.04 -21.16 -2.46
CA THR A 28 -6.78 -20.98 -3.71
C THR A 28 -5.86 -20.44 -4.81
N LYS A 29 -6.24 -20.68 -6.08
CA LYS A 29 -5.48 -20.16 -7.22
C LYS A 29 -5.29 -18.64 -7.16
N ASP A 30 -6.33 -17.92 -6.77
CA ASP A 30 -6.28 -16.45 -6.66
C ASP A 30 -5.42 -15.97 -5.47
N GLU A 31 -5.34 -16.74 -4.37
CA GLU A 31 -4.43 -16.43 -3.26
C GLU A 31 -2.95 -16.60 -3.65
N VAL A 32 -2.64 -17.57 -4.48
CA VAL A 32 -1.28 -17.74 -5.03
C VAL A 32 -0.94 -16.59 -5.94
N ILE A 33 -1.83 -16.25 -6.87
CA ILE A 33 -1.68 -15.08 -7.76
C ILE A 33 -1.49 -13.81 -6.94
N ALA A 34 -2.31 -13.60 -5.89
CA ALA A 34 -2.22 -12.41 -5.04
C ALA A 34 -0.86 -12.29 -4.34
N ALA A 35 -0.30 -13.40 -3.86
CA ALA A 35 1.04 -13.40 -3.26
C ALA A 35 2.13 -13.02 -4.27
N ASP A 36 2.05 -13.57 -5.47
CA ASP A 36 3.02 -13.29 -6.54
C ASP A 36 2.89 -11.84 -7.05
N VAL A 37 1.67 -11.33 -7.22
CA VAL A 37 1.41 -9.92 -7.56
C VAL A 37 1.96 -8.99 -6.51
N SER A 38 1.76 -9.27 -5.21
CA SER A 38 2.34 -8.49 -4.12
C SER A 38 3.85 -8.41 -4.23
N ASN A 39 4.50 -9.57 -4.41
CA ASN A 39 5.96 -9.65 -4.57
C ASN A 39 6.48 -8.84 -5.76
N VAL A 40 5.76 -8.87 -6.89
CA VAL A 40 6.13 -8.11 -8.11
C VAL A 40 6.00 -6.62 -7.88
N LEU A 41 4.89 -6.17 -7.27
CA LEU A 41 4.65 -4.75 -7.01
C LEU A 41 5.60 -4.19 -5.96
N GLU A 42 5.79 -4.90 -4.85
CA GLU A 42 6.66 -4.46 -3.75
C GLU A 42 8.13 -4.29 -4.17
N ARG A 43 8.59 -5.08 -5.13
CA ARG A 43 9.98 -5.00 -5.65
C ARG A 43 10.11 -4.13 -6.89
N HIS A 44 9.02 -3.51 -7.34
CA HIS A 44 9.04 -2.74 -8.56
C HIS A 44 9.80 -1.41 -8.37
N VAL A 45 10.77 -1.13 -9.24
CA VAL A 45 11.69 0.02 -9.13
C VAL A 45 11.00 1.38 -9.11
N PHE A 46 9.77 1.47 -9.64
CA PHE A 46 8.98 2.70 -9.67
C PHE A 46 8.03 2.84 -8.48
N TYR A 47 7.91 1.82 -7.62
CA TYR A 47 7.08 1.90 -6.43
C TYR A 47 7.79 2.70 -5.34
N THR A 48 7.28 3.86 -5.03
CA THR A 48 7.87 4.81 -4.09
C THR A 48 6.92 5.07 -2.91
N VAL A 49 7.42 5.76 -1.88
CA VAL A 49 6.59 6.22 -0.76
C VAL A 49 5.56 7.27 -1.15
N TYR A 50 5.60 7.76 -2.37
CA TYR A 50 4.66 8.76 -2.92
C TYR A 50 3.54 8.13 -3.74
N ASP A 51 3.54 6.81 -3.86
CA ASP A 51 2.52 6.02 -4.55
C ASP A 51 1.84 5.10 -3.53
N PHE A 52 0.57 4.80 -3.73
CA PHE A 52 -0.13 3.75 -3.00
C PHE A 52 -0.81 2.82 -3.98
N ILE A 53 -0.53 1.52 -3.87
CA ILE A 53 -1.09 0.49 -4.72
C ILE A 53 -1.81 -0.54 -3.85
N ALA A 54 -3.08 -0.73 -4.17
CA ALA A 54 -3.87 -1.86 -3.71
C ALA A 54 -4.32 -2.68 -4.92
N PHE A 55 -4.65 -3.94 -4.72
CA PHE A 55 -5.16 -4.78 -5.80
C PHE A 55 -6.14 -5.82 -5.27
N LYS A 56 -6.91 -6.39 -6.22
CA LYS A 56 -7.83 -7.49 -6.01
C LYS A 56 -7.57 -8.52 -7.11
N VAL A 57 -7.72 -9.79 -6.77
CA VAL A 57 -7.65 -10.90 -7.74
C VAL A 57 -8.98 -11.63 -7.74
N GLU A 58 -9.58 -11.82 -8.91
CA GLU A 58 -10.80 -12.57 -9.11
C GLU A 58 -10.70 -13.37 -10.40
N ASP A 59 -10.80 -14.69 -10.31
CA ASP A 59 -10.73 -15.63 -11.45
C ASP A 59 -9.49 -15.43 -12.35
N GLY A 60 -8.36 -15.04 -11.74
CA GLY A 60 -7.10 -14.76 -12.44
C GLY A 60 -7.05 -13.36 -13.10
N VAL A 61 -8.03 -12.50 -12.86
CA VAL A 61 -8.02 -11.09 -13.27
C VAL A 61 -7.53 -10.25 -12.09
N VAL A 62 -6.46 -9.46 -12.31
CA VAL A 62 -5.93 -8.52 -11.32
C VAL A 62 -6.48 -7.13 -11.60
N THR A 63 -7.11 -6.50 -10.62
CA THR A 63 -7.53 -5.09 -10.71
C THR A 63 -6.69 -4.26 -9.75
N LEU A 64 -5.98 -3.26 -10.28
CA LEU A 64 -5.14 -2.34 -9.51
C LEU A 64 -5.94 -1.09 -9.12
N PHE A 65 -5.77 -0.65 -7.87
CA PHE A 65 -6.36 0.55 -7.29
C PHE A 65 -5.29 1.41 -6.63
N GLY A 66 -5.64 2.64 -6.30
CA GLY A 66 -4.81 3.56 -5.55
C GLY A 66 -4.36 4.76 -6.35
N GLN A 67 -3.24 5.37 -5.95
CA GLN A 67 -2.76 6.62 -6.52
C GLN A 67 -1.28 6.53 -6.87
N VAL A 68 -0.92 7.09 -8.02
CA VAL A 68 0.47 7.16 -8.51
C VAL A 68 0.83 8.56 -8.94
N THR A 69 2.12 8.86 -8.87
CA THR A 69 2.65 10.19 -9.24
C THR A 69 2.82 10.37 -10.76
N SER A 70 2.65 9.31 -11.57
CA SER A 70 2.78 9.40 -13.02
C SER A 70 2.07 8.25 -13.73
N ASP A 71 1.54 8.52 -14.90
CA ASP A 71 0.79 7.60 -15.77
C ASP A 71 1.63 6.41 -16.25
N PHE A 72 2.90 6.63 -16.61
CA PHE A 72 3.78 5.56 -17.08
C PHE A 72 3.94 4.43 -16.05
N LYS A 73 3.79 4.72 -14.74
CA LYS A 73 3.88 3.73 -13.68
C LYS A 73 2.78 2.68 -13.78
N ILE A 74 1.57 3.08 -14.16
CA ILE A 74 0.42 2.18 -14.31
C ILE A 74 0.76 1.11 -15.36
N GLU A 75 1.23 1.53 -16.53
CA GLU A 75 1.59 0.60 -17.60
C GLU A 75 2.81 -0.26 -17.24
N ALA A 76 3.77 0.32 -16.49
CA ALA A 76 4.93 -0.43 -16.00
C ALA A 76 4.52 -1.55 -15.02
N TYR A 77 3.58 -1.27 -14.09
CA TYR A 77 3.06 -2.27 -13.16
C TYR A 77 2.29 -3.37 -13.88
N LYS A 78 1.36 -3.00 -14.78
CA LYS A 78 0.59 -3.97 -15.58
C LYS A 78 1.52 -4.90 -16.35
N LYS A 79 2.50 -4.33 -17.05
CA LYS A 79 3.49 -5.09 -17.82
C LYS A 79 4.33 -6.01 -16.94
N SER A 80 4.73 -5.53 -15.76
CA SER A 80 5.52 -6.32 -14.83
C SER A 80 4.74 -7.51 -14.27
N ILE A 81 3.47 -7.32 -13.90
CA ILE A 81 2.60 -8.39 -13.43
C ILE A 81 2.40 -9.45 -14.53
N LEU A 82 1.99 -9.03 -15.73
CA LEU A 82 1.78 -9.94 -16.87
C LEU A 82 3.04 -10.71 -17.26
N LYS A 83 4.22 -10.14 -17.04
CA LYS A 83 5.49 -10.78 -17.37
C LYS A 83 5.93 -11.82 -16.34
N HIS A 84 5.64 -11.59 -15.05
CA HIS A 84 6.24 -12.37 -13.96
C HIS A 84 5.25 -13.24 -13.20
N VAL A 85 3.95 -13.14 -13.47
CA VAL A 85 2.90 -13.94 -12.82
C VAL A 85 2.13 -14.73 -13.88
N GLU A 86 2.53 -15.98 -14.12
CA GLU A 86 2.04 -16.80 -15.23
C GLU A 86 0.52 -17.05 -15.22
N ALA A 87 -0.08 -17.17 -14.04
CA ALA A 87 -1.50 -17.50 -13.90
C ALA A 87 -2.45 -16.30 -14.08
N VAL A 88 -1.92 -15.08 -14.27
CA VAL A 88 -2.71 -13.88 -14.52
C VAL A 88 -3.22 -13.86 -15.95
N LYS A 89 -4.54 -13.74 -16.12
CA LYS A 89 -5.20 -13.66 -17.42
C LYS A 89 -5.27 -12.23 -17.95
N GLU A 90 -5.50 -11.27 -17.06
CA GLU A 90 -5.70 -9.86 -17.38
C GLU A 90 -5.30 -8.98 -16.19
N VAL A 91 -4.79 -7.78 -16.48
CA VAL A 91 -4.55 -6.74 -15.46
C VAL A 91 -5.34 -5.49 -15.85
N LYS A 92 -6.34 -5.13 -15.04
CA LYS A 92 -7.12 -3.90 -15.12
C LYS A 92 -6.53 -2.86 -14.19
N SER A 93 -6.79 -1.57 -14.46
CA SER A 93 -6.37 -0.49 -13.59
C SER A 93 -7.51 0.51 -13.38
N GLU A 94 -7.79 0.76 -12.11
CA GLU A 94 -8.64 1.84 -11.61
C GLU A 94 -7.80 2.82 -10.77
N MET A 95 -6.50 2.89 -11.06
CA MET A 95 -5.57 3.78 -10.37
C MET A 95 -5.76 5.22 -10.83
N GLU A 96 -5.64 6.15 -9.88
CA GLU A 96 -5.69 7.58 -10.15
C GLU A 96 -4.28 8.15 -10.30
N ILE A 97 -4.11 9.07 -11.26
CA ILE A 97 -2.87 9.84 -11.41
C ILE A 97 -2.99 11.10 -10.54
N LEU A 98 -2.01 11.30 -9.67
CA LEU A 98 -1.94 12.51 -8.84
C LEU A 98 -1.63 13.72 -9.74
N PRO A 99 -2.27 14.89 -9.50
CA PRO A 99 -1.99 16.09 -10.27
C PRO A 99 -0.51 16.49 -10.18
N ALA A 100 0.06 16.88 -11.30
CA ALA A 100 1.39 17.48 -11.33
C ALA A 100 1.35 18.84 -10.60
N SER A 101 2.07 18.94 -9.48
CA SER A 101 2.08 20.13 -8.62
C SER A 101 3.38 20.21 -7.84
N THR A 102 4.20 21.23 -8.13
CA THR A 102 5.45 21.47 -7.40
C THR A 102 5.21 21.68 -5.90
N ALA A 103 4.09 22.30 -5.53
CA ALA A 103 3.72 22.49 -4.13
C ALA A 103 3.42 21.15 -3.45
N ASP A 104 2.62 20.28 -4.09
CA ASP A 104 2.32 18.95 -3.55
C ASP A 104 3.58 18.07 -3.50
N ASP A 105 4.47 18.17 -4.49
CA ASP A 105 5.75 17.44 -4.51
C ASP A 105 6.65 17.86 -3.36
N THR A 106 6.69 19.18 -3.06
CA THR A 106 7.44 19.71 -1.91
C THR A 106 6.86 19.18 -0.59
N ILE A 107 5.53 19.18 -0.45
CA ILE A 107 4.86 18.64 0.74
C ILE A 107 5.15 17.13 0.88
N ARG A 108 5.02 16.33 -0.20
CA ARG A 108 5.35 14.89 -0.19
C ARG A 108 6.74 14.64 0.33
N TYR A 109 7.72 15.37 -0.24
CA TYR A 109 9.11 15.21 0.14
C TYR A 109 9.34 15.53 1.62
N ILE A 110 8.89 16.71 2.09
CA ILE A 110 9.12 17.15 3.46
C ILE A 110 8.43 16.22 4.47
N VAL A 111 7.18 15.81 4.20
CA VAL A 111 6.45 14.90 5.10
C VAL A 111 7.14 13.54 5.17
N ALA A 112 7.48 12.94 4.04
CA ALA A 112 8.18 11.67 4.02
C ALA A 112 9.55 11.78 4.70
N TYR A 113 10.31 12.84 4.39
CA TYR A 113 11.59 13.10 5.02
C TYR A 113 11.45 13.19 6.55
N ASN A 114 10.49 13.97 7.06
CA ASN A 114 10.29 14.13 8.49
C ASN A 114 9.84 12.82 9.17
N ILE A 115 8.96 12.04 8.54
CA ILE A 115 8.54 10.74 9.08
C ILE A 115 9.72 9.77 9.17
N TYR A 116 10.50 9.64 8.10
CA TYR A 116 11.57 8.66 8.02
C TYR A 116 12.89 9.08 8.71
N ASN A 117 13.01 10.35 9.10
CA ASN A 117 14.16 10.87 9.88
C ASN A 117 13.80 11.21 11.33
N ASP A 118 12.58 10.97 11.80
CA ASP A 118 12.23 11.09 13.23
C ASP A 118 12.79 9.86 13.99
N ASP A 119 13.56 10.10 15.04
CA ASP A 119 14.19 9.03 15.83
C ASP A 119 13.17 8.00 16.36
N ARG A 120 11.96 8.44 16.68
CA ARG A 120 10.86 7.58 17.17
C ARG A 120 10.28 6.69 16.07
N MET A 121 10.49 7.06 14.80
CA MET A 121 10.03 6.34 13.60
C MET A 121 11.15 5.56 12.91
N LEU A 122 12.36 5.53 13.48
CA LEU A 122 13.58 4.96 12.88
C LEU A 122 13.38 3.51 12.40
N ARG A 123 12.57 2.71 13.11
CA ARG A 123 12.25 1.32 12.71
C ARG A 123 11.66 1.22 11.31
N TYR A 124 10.92 2.24 10.85
CA TYR A 124 10.33 2.30 9.51
C TYR A 124 11.33 2.80 8.48
N ALA A 125 12.30 3.63 8.89
CA ALA A 125 13.37 4.09 8.04
C ALA A 125 14.36 2.98 7.66
N ILE A 126 14.69 2.10 8.62
CA ILE A 126 15.60 0.97 8.41
C ILE A 126 14.91 -0.27 7.84
N ALA A 127 13.56 -0.30 7.80
CA ALA A 127 12.81 -1.38 7.19
C ALA A 127 13.25 -1.59 5.74
N ASN A 128 13.29 -2.85 5.32
CA ASN A 128 13.55 -3.19 3.92
C ASN A 128 12.51 -2.56 3.00
N PHE A 129 12.89 -2.40 1.73
CA PHE A 129 11.96 -1.95 0.71
C PHE A 129 10.85 -3.01 0.47
N PRO A 130 9.57 -2.62 0.27
CA PRO A 130 9.04 -1.27 0.23
C PRO A 130 8.92 -0.64 1.62
N LYS A 131 9.04 0.69 1.68
CA LYS A 131 8.83 1.44 2.91
C LYS A 131 7.36 1.34 3.32
N PRO A 132 7.06 1.15 4.63
CA PRO A 132 5.72 0.79 5.05
C PRO A 132 4.72 1.94 5.18
N ILE A 133 5.18 3.20 5.07
CA ILE A 133 4.31 4.38 5.16
C ILE A 133 4.38 5.15 3.84
N HIS A 134 3.23 5.34 3.21
CA HIS A 134 3.10 6.08 1.96
C HIS A 134 2.45 7.45 2.21
N VAL A 135 2.94 8.47 1.51
CA VAL A 135 2.51 9.87 1.65
C VAL A 135 1.90 10.33 0.33
N ILE A 136 0.59 10.29 0.26
CA ILE A 136 -0.18 10.71 -0.91
C ILE A 136 -0.64 12.14 -0.71
N VAL A 137 -0.30 13.05 -1.63
CA VAL A 137 -0.69 14.45 -1.52
C VAL A 137 -1.44 14.90 -2.77
N ARG A 138 -2.57 15.55 -2.55
CA ARG A 138 -3.39 16.15 -3.60
C ARG A 138 -3.91 17.50 -3.13
N HIS A 139 -3.50 18.58 -3.80
CA HIS A 139 -3.89 19.97 -3.47
C HIS A 139 -3.70 20.32 -1.99
N GLY A 140 -2.53 20.01 -1.44
CA GLY A 140 -2.17 20.25 -0.04
C GLY A 140 -2.87 19.33 0.97
N ARG A 141 -3.69 18.37 0.53
CA ARG A 141 -4.33 17.36 1.39
C ARG A 141 -3.52 16.09 1.37
N ILE A 142 -3.17 15.60 2.54
CA ILE A 142 -2.38 14.38 2.71
C ILE A 142 -3.29 13.20 3.03
N THR A 143 -2.99 12.05 2.43
CA THR A 143 -3.45 10.74 2.89
C THR A 143 -2.23 9.91 3.23
N LEU A 144 -2.15 9.44 4.47
CA LEU A 144 -1.14 8.46 4.91
C LEU A 144 -1.73 7.06 4.73
N GLU A 145 -1.04 6.23 3.96
CA GLU A 145 -1.42 4.84 3.68
C GLU A 145 -0.32 3.88 4.13
N GLY A 146 -0.69 2.63 4.42
CA GLY A 146 0.27 1.59 4.76
C GLY A 146 0.07 1.00 6.14
N VAL A 147 1.18 0.54 6.80
CA VAL A 147 1.10 -0.26 8.03
C VAL A 147 2.13 0.22 9.04
N VAL A 148 1.70 0.32 10.31
CA VAL A 148 2.55 0.66 11.45
C VAL A 148 2.36 -0.34 12.59
N GLY A 149 3.31 -0.38 13.53
CA GLY A 149 3.34 -1.34 14.64
C GLY A 149 2.49 -0.93 15.85
N SER A 150 1.99 0.31 15.91
CA SER A 150 1.20 0.76 17.06
C SER A 150 0.31 1.97 16.73
N GLU A 151 -0.74 2.16 17.54
CA GLU A 151 -1.57 3.36 17.49
C GLU A 151 -0.79 4.64 17.83
N MET A 152 0.29 4.53 18.61
CA MET A 152 1.17 5.65 18.91
C MET A 152 1.93 6.08 17.65
N ASP A 153 2.49 5.14 16.88
CA ASP A 153 3.18 5.43 15.63
C ASP A 153 2.23 6.03 14.60
N LYS A 154 1.02 5.52 14.52
CA LYS A 154 -0.04 6.07 13.66
C LYS A 154 -0.31 7.54 13.97
N ARG A 155 -0.53 7.86 15.26
CA ARG A 155 -0.75 9.25 15.69
C ARG A 155 0.50 10.12 15.49
N LEU A 156 1.69 9.57 15.70
CA LEU A 156 2.94 10.28 15.50
C LEU A 156 3.14 10.65 14.03
N ALA A 157 2.94 9.71 13.10
CA ALA A 157 3.01 9.97 11.67
C ALA A 157 2.04 11.09 11.24
N GLU A 158 0.80 11.06 11.78
CA GLU A 158 -0.18 12.12 11.53
C GLU A 158 0.28 13.48 12.07
N SER A 159 0.80 13.52 13.29
CA SER A 159 1.30 14.74 13.92
C SER A 159 2.45 15.36 13.12
N ILE A 160 3.38 14.53 12.66
CA ILE A 160 4.49 14.96 11.80
C ILE A 160 3.96 15.53 10.49
N ALA A 161 3.01 14.83 9.84
CA ALA A 161 2.44 15.31 8.58
C ALA A 161 1.70 16.64 8.75
N ARG A 162 0.93 16.81 9.84
CA ARG A 162 0.20 18.07 10.14
C ARG A 162 1.11 19.26 10.43
N SER A 163 2.34 19.04 10.88
CA SER A 163 3.27 20.10 11.23
C SER A 163 3.94 20.77 10.01
N VAL A 164 3.78 20.21 8.82
CA VAL A 164 4.42 20.71 7.60
C VAL A 164 3.63 21.89 7.02
N ASN A 165 4.34 22.98 6.71
CA ASN A 165 3.74 24.16 6.12
C ASN A 165 3.11 23.86 4.75
N GLY A 166 1.93 24.41 4.51
CA GLY A 166 1.17 24.21 3.27
C GLY A 166 0.21 23.01 3.32
N VAL A 167 0.24 22.23 4.38
CA VAL A 167 -0.70 21.12 4.60
C VAL A 167 -2.06 21.65 5.03
N LEU A 168 -3.10 21.32 4.26
CA LEU A 168 -4.48 21.74 4.53
C LEU A 168 -5.23 20.72 5.40
N SER A 169 -4.98 19.45 5.20
CA SER A 169 -5.59 18.36 5.99
C SER A 169 -4.77 17.09 5.89
N VAL A 170 -4.93 16.22 6.90
CA VAL A 170 -4.33 14.87 6.93
C VAL A 170 -5.42 13.85 7.19
N THR A 171 -5.56 12.87 6.30
CA THR A 171 -6.33 11.65 6.46
C THR A 171 -5.36 10.52 6.79
N ASN A 172 -5.58 9.83 7.90
CA ASN A 172 -4.65 8.80 8.38
C ASN A 172 -5.29 7.41 8.26
N ASN A 173 -4.99 6.72 7.16
CA ASN A 173 -5.46 5.38 6.85
C ASN A 173 -4.44 4.28 7.25
N LEU A 174 -3.39 4.62 7.98
CA LEU A 174 -2.41 3.64 8.44
C LEU A 174 -3.11 2.53 9.24
N ALA A 175 -2.90 1.28 8.84
CA ALA A 175 -3.32 0.11 9.58
C ALA A 175 -2.32 -0.19 10.70
N VAL A 176 -2.81 -0.71 11.83
CA VAL A 176 -1.96 -1.15 12.94
C VAL A 176 -1.94 -2.67 12.98
N LYS A 177 -0.74 -3.25 13.07
CA LYS A 177 -0.52 -4.70 13.18
C LYS A 177 0.07 -5.06 14.53
#